data_4395c5580f2765b7a5fa2f057efbefe6
#
_entry.id   4395c5580f2765b7a5fa2f057efbefe6
#
_cell.length_a   1.000
_cell.length_b   1.000
_cell.length_c   1.000
_cell.angle_alpha   90.00
_cell.angle_beta   90.00
_cell.angle_gamma   90.00
#
_symmetry.space_group_name_H-M   'P 1'
#
loop_
_entity.id
_entity.type
_entity.pdbx_description
1 polymer ?
#
loop_
_entity_poly.entity_id
_entity_poly.type
_entity_poly.pdbx_seq_one_letter_code
_entity_poly.pdbx_strand_id
1 'polypeptide(L)'
;MIYDFEKNIPEVHSEAWVAANATIIGKVKLEKNSSIWFNATLRGDIENIYVGEGSNIQDGSVLHTDPGYTLKIGKNVTVGHLVMLHGCTIGDNSLIGIGAVILNNAKIGKNCIIGAKALITENKEIPDNSLVIGAPGKVIRQVTEEEVKSITENAIHYQNNWKKYSESIF
;
A
#
# COMPACT_ATOMS: atom_id res chain seq x y z
N MET A 1 1.90 3.85 16.43
CA MET A 1 3.06 3.50 17.29
C MET A 1 4.25 3.18 16.39
N ILE A 2 5.41 3.79 16.62
CA ILE A 2 6.62 3.60 15.80
C ILE A 2 7.68 2.96 16.68
N TYR A 3 8.27 1.86 16.24
CA TYR A 3 9.25 1.08 17.00
C TYR A 3 10.52 0.84 16.20
N ASP A 4 11.65 1.06 16.82
CA ASP A 4 12.94 0.63 16.32
C ASP A 4 13.06 -0.90 16.46
N PHE A 5 13.72 -1.52 15.53
CA PHE A 5 14.03 -2.94 15.59
C PHE A 5 15.46 -3.20 15.12
N GLU A 6 16.30 -3.87 15.95
CA GLU A 6 17.71 -4.18 15.65
C GLU A 6 18.50 -3.00 15.05
N LYS A 7 18.41 -1.81 15.66
CA LYS A 7 19.04 -0.56 15.21
C LYS A 7 18.45 0.04 13.91
N ASN A 8 17.42 -0.55 13.32
CA ASN A 8 16.70 0.04 12.21
C ASN A 8 15.56 0.91 12.75
N ILE A 9 15.62 2.20 12.44
CA ILE A 9 14.65 3.21 12.83
C ILE A 9 13.77 3.52 11.63
N PRO A 10 12.43 3.46 11.75
CA PRO A 10 11.56 3.85 10.65
C PRO A 10 11.79 5.30 10.19
N GLU A 11 11.96 5.49 8.89
CA GLU A 11 12.11 6.80 8.26
C GLU A 11 10.73 7.35 7.87
N VAL A 12 10.21 8.31 8.64
CA VAL A 12 8.91 8.93 8.37
C VAL A 12 9.13 10.36 7.92
N HIS A 13 8.73 10.68 6.68
CA HIS A 13 8.80 12.04 6.16
C HIS A 13 7.96 12.99 7.03
N SER A 14 8.42 14.23 7.23
CA SER A 14 7.73 15.23 8.08
C SER A 14 6.32 15.58 7.59
N GLU A 15 6.05 15.40 6.31
CA GLU A 15 4.73 15.55 5.68
C GLU A 15 4.04 14.19 5.41
N ALA A 16 4.39 13.13 6.13
CA ALA A 16 3.63 11.88 6.16
C ALA A 16 2.80 11.82 7.44
N TRP A 17 1.68 11.10 7.39
CA TRP A 17 0.80 10.95 8.55
C TRP A 17 0.64 9.48 8.97
N VAL A 18 0.67 9.25 10.27
CA VAL A 18 0.51 7.92 10.87
C VAL A 18 -0.55 8.02 11.97
N ALA A 19 -1.63 7.27 11.84
CA ALA A 19 -2.67 7.19 12.86
C ALA A 19 -2.08 6.70 14.21
N ALA A 20 -2.59 7.21 15.32
CA ALA A 20 -2.03 6.97 16.65
C ALA A 20 -1.92 5.47 17.02
N ASN A 21 -2.83 4.63 16.51
CA ASN A 21 -2.85 3.19 16.75
C ASN A 21 -2.34 2.35 15.57
N ALA A 22 -1.83 2.95 14.51
CA ALA A 22 -1.06 2.23 13.50
C ALA A 22 0.30 1.80 14.07
N THR A 23 0.83 0.68 13.60
CA THR A 23 2.09 0.11 14.10
C THR A 23 3.11 0.05 12.96
N ILE A 24 4.28 0.68 13.17
CA ILE A 24 5.38 0.71 12.21
C ILE A 24 6.64 0.21 12.91
N ILE A 25 7.32 -0.77 12.35
CA ILE A 25 8.46 -1.45 12.99
C ILE A 25 9.63 -1.57 12.01
N GLY A 26 10.81 -1.14 12.43
CA GLY A 26 12.10 -1.43 11.78
C GLY A 26 12.29 -0.75 10.42
N LYS A 27 12.68 -1.50 9.40
CA LYS A 27 13.09 -1.05 8.06
C LYS A 27 11.91 -0.52 7.22
N VAL A 28 11.23 0.51 7.68
CA VAL A 28 10.08 1.12 6.99
C VAL A 28 10.43 2.55 6.58
N LYS A 29 10.17 2.89 5.32
CA LYS A 29 10.29 4.25 4.82
C LYS A 29 8.97 4.77 4.28
N LEU A 30 8.52 5.90 4.82
CA LEU A 30 7.31 6.61 4.40
C LEU A 30 7.68 7.92 3.74
N GLU A 31 7.29 8.09 2.48
CA GLU A 31 7.56 9.30 1.71
C GLU A 31 6.52 10.40 1.97
N LYS A 32 6.81 11.58 1.42
CA LYS A 32 5.96 12.78 1.51
C LYS A 32 4.50 12.48 1.16
N ASN A 33 3.56 13.09 1.88
CA ASN A 33 2.10 12.96 1.71
C ASN A 33 1.57 11.51 1.79
N SER A 34 2.39 10.54 2.20
CA SER A 34 1.87 9.20 2.48
C SER A 34 1.08 9.18 3.79
N SER A 35 0.13 8.24 3.92
CA SER A 35 -0.69 8.11 5.12
C SER A 35 -0.94 6.65 5.52
N ILE A 36 -0.77 6.37 6.82
CA ILE A 36 -0.99 5.05 7.41
C ILE A 36 -2.15 5.16 8.40
N TRP A 37 -3.22 4.46 8.10
CA TRP A 37 -4.50 4.58 8.78
C TRP A 37 -4.64 3.63 9.98
N PHE A 38 -5.78 3.69 10.65
CA PHE A 38 -5.97 3.06 11.95
C PHE A 38 -5.78 1.54 11.92
N ASN A 39 -5.12 0.98 12.93
CA ASN A 39 -4.81 -0.43 13.07
C ASN A 39 -3.99 -1.05 11.91
N ALA A 40 -3.46 -0.27 10.98
CA ALA A 40 -2.54 -0.79 9.98
C ALA A 40 -1.20 -1.15 10.62
N THR A 41 -0.58 -2.25 10.17
CA THR A 41 0.71 -2.75 10.66
C THR A 41 1.69 -2.87 9.51
N LEU A 42 2.81 -2.16 9.61
CA LEU A 42 3.95 -2.26 8.69
C LEU A 42 5.13 -2.83 9.48
N ARG A 43 5.47 -4.09 9.25
CA ARG A 43 6.53 -4.80 9.99
C ARG A 43 7.72 -5.10 9.08
N GLY A 44 8.71 -4.20 9.08
CA GLY A 44 9.98 -4.29 8.34
C GLY A 44 11.10 -4.86 9.21
N ASP A 45 10.86 -5.98 9.87
CA ASP A 45 11.84 -6.66 10.70
C ASP A 45 12.82 -7.52 9.89
N ILE A 46 12.45 -7.93 8.68
CA ILE A 46 13.27 -8.76 7.79
C ILE A 46 13.84 -7.92 6.64
N GLU A 47 13.00 -7.46 5.72
CA GLU A 47 13.41 -6.64 4.57
C GLU A 47 12.73 -5.26 4.61
N ASN A 48 13.16 -4.38 3.69
CA ASN A 48 12.63 -3.03 3.61
C ASN A 48 11.17 -2.99 3.14
N ILE A 49 10.38 -2.10 3.77
CA ILE A 49 9.05 -1.69 3.31
C ILE A 49 9.14 -0.22 2.91
N TYR A 50 8.84 0.07 1.65
CA TYR A 50 8.83 1.42 1.11
C TYR A 50 7.41 1.84 0.71
N VAL A 51 6.94 2.97 1.20
CA VAL A 51 5.65 3.56 0.84
C VAL A 51 5.91 4.89 0.12
N GLY A 52 5.60 4.92 -1.17
CA GLY A 52 5.84 6.05 -2.05
C GLY A 52 4.96 7.26 -1.76
N GLU A 53 5.36 8.39 -2.32
CA GLU A 53 4.73 9.68 -2.17
C GLU A 53 3.22 9.64 -2.49
N GLY A 54 2.41 10.24 -1.62
CA GLY A 54 0.97 10.36 -1.80
C GLY A 54 0.17 9.07 -1.65
N SER A 55 0.81 7.95 -1.32
CA SER A 55 0.15 6.65 -1.14
C SER A 55 -0.50 6.52 0.22
N ASN A 56 -1.59 5.73 0.30
CA ASN A 56 -2.30 5.50 1.55
C ASN A 56 -2.45 4.02 1.84
N ILE A 57 -2.24 3.64 3.11
CA ILE A 57 -2.42 2.29 3.63
C ILE A 57 -3.58 2.34 4.62
N GLN A 58 -4.71 1.80 4.21
CA GLN A 58 -5.96 1.95 4.95
C GLN A 58 -6.10 0.96 6.12
N ASP A 59 -7.15 1.18 6.89
CA ASP A 59 -7.38 0.59 8.19
C ASP A 59 -7.24 -0.93 8.20
N GLY A 60 -6.53 -1.45 9.21
CA GLY A 60 -6.36 -2.88 9.44
C GLY A 60 -5.51 -3.62 8.41
N SER A 61 -4.86 -2.92 7.47
CA SER A 61 -3.98 -3.56 6.49
C SER A 61 -2.67 -4.02 7.13
N VAL A 62 -2.11 -5.12 6.63
CA VAL A 62 -0.85 -5.69 7.11
C VAL A 62 0.16 -5.75 5.97
N LEU A 63 1.33 -5.16 6.18
CA LEU A 63 2.46 -5.15 5.27
C LEU A 63 3.65 -5.86 5.94
N HIS A 64 4.16 -6.90 5.30
CA HIS A 64 5.28 -7.67 5.82
C HIS A 64 6.19 -8.17 4.70
N THR A 65 7.31 -8.78 5.07
CA THR A 65 8.37 -9.21 4.15
C THR A 65 8.96 -10.53 4.59
N ASP A 66 9.53 -11.27 3.62
CA ASP A 66 10.37 -12.44 3.86
C ASP A 66 11.80 -12.17 3.37
N PRO A 67 12.80 -12.98 3.75
CA PRO A 67 14.18 -12.82 3.30
C PRO A 67 14.29 -12.79 1.78
N GLY A 68 14.89 -11.72 1.25
CA GLY A 68 15.06 -11.48 -0.19
C GLY A 68 13.84 -10.89 -0.91
N TYR A 69 12.72 -10.64 -0.23
CA TYR A 69 11.51 -10.07 -0.82
C TYR A 69 11.15 -8.73 -0.17
N THR A 70 11.73 -7.65 -0.70
CA THR A 70 11.35 -6.29 -0.27
C THR A 70 9.92 -5.97 -0.67
N LEU A 71 9.25 -5.10 0.10
CA LEU A 71 7.93 -4.59 -0.25
C LEU A 71 8.04 -3.15 -0.72
N LYS A 72 7.62 -2.89 -1.96
CA LYS A 72 7.68 -1.56 -2.55
C LYS A 72 6.32 -1.11 -3.07
N ILE A 73 5.84 0.00 -2.55
CA ILE A 73 4.63 0.67 -3.01
C ILE A 73 5.05 1.95 -3.74
N GLY A 74 4.57 2.13 -4.96
CA GLY A 74 4.81 3.30 -5.79
C GLY A 74 4.13 4.57 -5.28
N LYS A 75 4.03 5.59 -6.13
CA LYS A 75 3.38 6.87 -5.81
C LYS A 75 1.87 6.81 -6.06
N ASN A 76 1.11 7.56 -5.27
CA ASN A 76 -0.34 7.69 -5.40
C ASN A 76 -1.08 6.34 -5.42
N VAL A 77 -0.58 5.35 -4.69
CA VAL A 77 -1.21 4.04 -4.55
C VAL A 77 -2.23 4.09 -3.43
N THR A 78 -3.43 3.57 -3.69
CA THR A 78 -4.42 3.32 -2.65
C THR A 78 -4.39 1.83 -2.26
N VAL A 79 -4.02 1.54 -1.01
CA VAL A 79 -4.16 0.22 -0.41
C VAL A 79 -5.39 0.22 0.49
N GLY A 80 -6.45 -0.45 0.04
CA GLY A 80 -7.75 -0.49 0.71
C GLY A 80 -7.71 -1.18 2.07
N HIS A 81 -8.81 -1.07 2.81
CA HIS A 81 -8.92 -1.64 4.16
C HIS A 81 -8.65 -3.15 4.17
N LEU A 82 -8.02 -3.66 5.25
CA LEU A 82 -7.79 -5.09 5.49
C LEU A 82 -6.99 -5.81 4.39
N VAL A 83 -6.18 -5.09 3.63
CA VAL A 83 -5.30 -5.66 2.60
C VAL A 83 -4.09 -6.32 3.25
N MET A 84 -3.66 -7.47 2.72
CA MET A 84 -2.39 -8.10 3.04
C MET A 84 -1.41 -7.94 1.87
N LEU A 85 -0.31 -7.26 2.09
CA LEU A 85 0.82 -7.20 1.15
C LEU A 85 2.04 -7.89 1.76
N HIS A 86 2.62 -8.82 1.03
CA HIS A 86 3.76 -9.59 1.50
C HIS A 86 4.86 -9.64 0.43
N GLY A 87 6.00 -8.96 0.67
CA GLY A 87 7.18 -8.99 -0.19
C GLY A 87 6.93 -8.72 -1.67
N CYS A 88 6.05 -7.78 -2.01
CA CYS A 88 5.58 -7.52 -3.37
C CYS A 88 5.89 -6.10 -3.84
N THR A 89 5.69 -5.85 -5.14
CA THR A 89 5.83 -4.51 -5.73
C THR A 89 4.50 -4.03 -6.31
N ILE A 90 4.11 -2.82 -5.96
CA ILE A 90 2.91 -2.15 -6.48
C ILE A 90 3.34 -0.92 -7.28
N GLY A 91 2.99 -0.86 -8.55
CA GLY A 91 3.26 0.26 -9.44
C GLY A 91 2.41 1.49 -9.11
N ASP A 92 2.90 2.65 -9.59
CA ASP A 92 2.28 3.96 -9.32
C ASP A 92 0.81 4.00 -9.70
N ASN A 93 0.04 4.81 -8.98
CA ASN A 93 -1.36 5.12 -9.26
C ASN A 93 -2.26 3.87 -9.35
N SER A 94 -1.93 2.79 -8.62
CA SER A 94 -2.75 1.57 -8.59
C SER A 94 -3.64 1.54 -7.34
N LEU A 95 -4.79 0.87 -7.47
CA LEU A 95 -5.72 0.64 -6.37
C LEU A 95 -5.76 -0.83 -6.02
N ILE A 96 -5.49 -1.14 -4.76
CA ILE A 96 -5.62 -2.48 -4.18
C ILE A 96 -6.92 -2.53 -3.38
N GLY A 97 -7.87 -3.29 -3.86
CA GLY A 97 -9.22 -3.36 -3.29
C GLY A 97 -9.27 -4.00 -1.91
N ILE A 98 -10.33 -3.69 -1.17
CA ILE A 98 -10.55 -4.11 0.21
C ILE A 98 -10.33 -5.62 0.40
N GLY A 99 -9.49 -5.97 1.38
CA GLY A 99 -9.21 -7.35 1.75
C GLY A 99 -8.50 -8.19 0.70
N ALA A 100 -7.90 -7.58 -0.32
CA ALA A 100 -7.05 -8.30 -1.27
C ALA A 100 -5.76 -8.80 -0.61
N VAL A 101 -5.20 -9.88 -1.14
CA VAL A 101 -3.95 -10.49 -0.68
C VAL A 101 -2.97 -10.55 -1.84
N ILE A 102 -1.75 -10.03 -1.67
CA ILE A 102 -0.70 -10.04 -2.68
C ILE A 102 0.57 -10.61 -2.05
N LEU A 103 1.09 -11.69 -2.63
CA LEU A 103 2.13 -12.51 -2.05
C LEU A 103 3.53 -12.21 -2.63
N ASN A 104 4.56 -12.90 -2.12
CA ASN A 104 5.97 -12.68 -2.41
C ASN A 104 6.28 -12.60 -3.90
N ASN A 105 7.12 -11.62 -4.25
CA ASN A 105 7.60 -11.39 -5.61
C ASN A 105 6.49 -11.14 -6.65
N ALA A 106 5.26 -10.92 -6.23
CA ALA A 106 4.23 -10.44 -7.14
C ALA A 106 4.50 -8.99 -7.54
N LYS A 107 4.30 -8.66 -8.80
CA LYS A 107 4.52 -7.33 -9.36
C LYS A 107 3.23 -6.83 -10.01
N ILE A 108 2.68 -5.79 -9.44
CA ILE A 108 1.52 -5.09 -9.99
C ILE A 108 2.02 -3.87 -10.76
N GLY A 109 1.62 -3.74 -12.01
CA GLY A 109 1.95 -2.60 -12.86
C GLY A 109 1.31 -1.29 -12.40
N LYS A 110 1.48 -0.24 -13.20
CA LYS A 110 0.89 1.09 -12.96
C LYS A 110 -0.58 1.12 -13.38
N ASN A 111 -1.34 2.04 -12.79
CA ASN A 111 -2.75 2.24 -13.09
C ASN A 111 -3.60 0.96 -13.02
N CYS A 112 -3.22 0.00 -12.19
CA CYS A 112 -3.96 -1.24 -12.02
C CYS A 112 -5.07 -1.10 -10.98
N ILE A 113 -6.15 -1.84 -11.18
CA ILE A 113 -7.19 -2.04 -10.17
C ILE A 113 -7.20 -3.52 -9.80
N ILE A 114 -6.82 -3.83 -8.57
CA ILE A 114 -6.96 -5.15 -7.98
C ILE A 114 -8.28 -5.16 -7.21
N GLY A 115 -9.22 -5.98 -7.64
CA GLY A 115 -10.55 -6.03 -7.04
C GLY A 115 -10.54 -6.49 -5.58
N ALA A 116 -11.59 -6.14 -4.85
CA ALA A 116 -11.75 -6.55 -3.45
C ALA A 116 -11.67 -8.09 -3.31
N LYS A 117 -11.01 -8.57 -2.23
CA LYS A 117 -10.80 -9.99 -1.96
C LYS A 117 -10.03 -10.78 -3.04
N ALA A 118 -9.39 -10.12 -4.00
CA ALA A 118 -8.54 -10.80 -4.97
C ALA A 118 -7.29 -11.38 -4.32
N LEU A 119 -6.86 -12.55 -4.78
CA LEU A 119 -5.62 -13.20 -4.38
C LEU A 119 -4.60 -13.18 -5.53
N ILE A 120 -3.52 -12.43 -5.39
CA ILE A 120 -2.38 -12.45 -6.31
C ILE A 120 -1.31 -13.35 -5.72
N THR A 121 -1.10 -14.49 -6.35
CA THR A 121 -0.15 -15.50 -5.89
C THR A 121 1.30 -15.05 -6.14
N GLU A 122 2.23 -15.74 -5.51
CA GLU A 122 3.67 -15.50 -5.63
C GLU A 122 4.15 -15.48 -7.08
N ASN A 123 5.16 -14.63 -7.32
CA ASN A 123 5.82 -14.50 -8.65
C ASN A 123 4.88 -14.07 -9.80
N LYS A 124 3.66 -13.62 -9.50
CA LYS A 124 2.72 -13.18 -10.53
C LYS A 124 3.06 -11.78 -11.00
N GLU A 125 3.13 -11.58 -12.31
CA GLU A 125 3.27 -10.27 -12.93
C GLU A 125 1.93 -9.83 -13.53
N ILE A 126 1.45 -8.66 -13.12
CA ILE A 126 0.23 -8.01 -13.63
C ILE A 126 0.68 -6.80 -14.47
N PRO A 127 0.39 -6.76 -15.77
CA PRO A 127 0.77 -5.64 -16.63
C PRO A 127 0.10 -4.33 -16.21
N ASP A 128 0.69 -3.20 -16.64
CA ASP A 128 0.09 -1.89 -16.48
C ASP A 128 -1.36 -1.84 -16.99
N ASN A 129 -2.18 -0.98 -16.41
CA ASN A 129 -3.56 -0.72 -16.80
C ASN A 129 -4.47 -1.97 -16.76
N SER A 130 -4.24 -2.89 -15.83
CA SER A 130 -5.02 -4.13 -15.70
C SER A 130 -6.08 -4.03 -14.61
N LEU A 131 -7.29 -4.51 -14.92
CA LEU A 131 -8.32 -4.84 -13.94
C LEU A 131 -8.24 -6.34 -13.61
N VAL A 132 -8.00 -6.65 -12.33
CA VAL A 132 -7.83 -8.01 -11.83
C VAL A 132 -8.87 -8.33 -10.78
N ILE A 133 -9.55 -9.47 -10.90
CA ILE A 133 -10.50 -9.97 -9.88
C ILE A 133 -10.31 -11.45 -9.61
N GLY A 134 -10.81 -11.90 -8.47
CA GLY A 134 -10.95 -13.32 -8.10
C GLY A 134 -9.82 -13.86 -7.25
N ALA A 135 -9.98 -15.09 -6.81
CA ALA A 135 -9.02 -15.87 -6.02
C ALA A 135 -8.91 -17.28 -6.61
N PRO A 136 -7.86 -17.60 -7.41
CA PRO A 136 -6.74 -16.73 -7.78
C PRO A 136 -7.13 -15.60 -8.73
N GLY A 137 -6.45 -14.45 -8.61
CA GLY A 137 -6.71 -13.26 -9.40
C GLY A 137 -6.37 -13.43 -10.89
N LYS A 138 -7.28 -12.95 -11.74
CA LYS A 138 -7.12 -12.99 -13.20
C LYS A 138 -7.34 -11.60 -13.78
N VAL A 139 -6.48 -11.19 -14.71
CA VAL A 139 -6.72 -10.01 -15.53
C VAL A 139 -7.96 -10.28 -16.38
N ILE A 140 -8.98 -9.43 -16.25
CA ILE A 140 -10.25 -9.58 -16.98
C ILE A 140 -10.38 -8.58 -18.13
N ARG A 141 -9.75 -7.42 -18.02
CA ARG A 141 -9.70 -6.38 -19.05
C ARG A 141 -8.67 -5.30 -18.69
N GLN A 142 -8.50 -4.38 -19.59
CA GLN A 142 -7.79 -3.13 -19.27
C GLN A 142 -8.69 -2.16 -18.48
N VAL A 143 -8.07 -1.33 -17.68
CA VAL A 143 -8.71 -0.21 -16.95
C VAL A 143 -8.99 0.90 -17.97
N THR A 144 -10.15 1.55 -17.87
CA THR A 144 -10.51 2.69 -18.73
C THR A 144 -9.84 3.99 -18.25
N GLU A 145 -9.82 5.02 -19.11
CA GLU A 145 -9.29 6.35 -18.73
C GLU A 145 -10.07 6.97 -17.56
N GLU A 146 -11.39 6.78 -17.52
CA GLU A 146 -12.25 7.24 -16.44
C GLU A 146 -11.93 6.52 -15.12
N GLU A 147 -11.64 5.21 -15.18
CA GLU A 147 -11.23 4.45 -14.00
C GLU A 147 -9.84 4.90 -13.51
N VAL A 148 -8.87 5.15 -14.41
CA VAL A 148 -7.57 5.72 -14.04
C VAL A 148 -7.74 7.08 -13.37
N LYS A 149 -8.60 7.95 -13.90
CA LYS A 149 -8.91 9.23 -13.26
C LYS A 149 -9.52 9.05 -11.87
N SER A 150 -10.47 8.13 -11.73
CA SER A 150 -11.14 7.85 -10.46
C SER A 150 -10.18 7.35 -9.37
N ILE A 151 -9.26 6.42 -9.70
CA ILE A 151 -8.27 5.94 -8.72
C ILE A 151 -7.25 7.03 -8.36
N THR A 152 -6.91 7.92 -9.29
CA THR A 152 -6.06 9.08 -9.02
C THR A 152 -6.74 10.04 -8.05
N GLU A 153 -8.01 10.38 -8.31
CA GLU A 153 -8.83 11.23 -7.43
C GLU A 153 -8.98 10.61 -6.03
N ASN A 154 -9.09 9.28 -5.95
CA ASN A 154 -9.13 8.57 -4.68
C ASN A 154 -7.84 8.76 -3.86
N ALA A 155 -6.68 8.62 -4.49
CA ALA A 155 -5.39 8.85 -3.81
C ALA A 155 -5.27 10.31 -3.32
N ILE A 156 -5.67 11.29 -4.15
CA ILE A 156 -5.69 12.71 -3.79
C ILE A 156 -6.69 12.98 -2.63
N HIS A 157 -7.83 12.31 -2.64
CA HIS A 157 -8.79 12.40 -1.54
C HIS A 157 -8.14 12.01 -0.21
N TYR A 158 -7.40 10.89 -0.15
CA TYR A 158 -6.70 10.46 1.06
C TYR A 158 -5.56 11.40 1.47
N GLN A 159 -4.84 12.02 0.51
CA GLN A 159 -3.85 13.06 0.79
C GLN A 159 -4.47 14.31 1.44
N ASN A 160 -5.69 14.66 1.09
CA ASN A 160 -6.41 15.77 1.71
C ASN A 160 -7.08 15.36 3.02
N ASN A 161 -7.51 14.10 3.11
CA ASN A 161 -8.24 13.60 4.28
C ASN A 161 -7.35 13.47 5.50
N TRP A 162 -6.15 12.92 5.39
CA TRP A 162 -5.26 12.78 6.54
C TRP A 162 -4.90 14.15 7.18
N LYS A 163 -4.85 15.24 6.39
CA LYS A 163 -4.61 16.60 6.91
C LYS A 163 -5.71 17.03 7.87
N LYS A 164 -6.97 16.73 7.54
CA LYS A 164 -8.11 17.00 8.43
C LYS A 164 -8.01 16.18 9.72
N TYR A 165 -7.58 14.91 9.60
CA TYR A 165 -7.38 14.07 10.78
C TYR A 165 -6.24 14.58 11.66
N SER A 166 -5.14 15.06 11.10
CA SER A 166 -4.03 15.61 11.86
C SER A 166 -4.40 16.88 12.62
N GLU A 167 -5.41 17.62 12.17
CA GLU A 167 -5.93 18.83 12.84
C GLU A 167 -7.03 18.51 13.88
N SER A 168 -7.70 17.37 13.77
CA SER A 168 -8.94 17.06 14.51
C SER A 168 -8.77 15.98 15.58
N ILE A 169 -7.77 15.11 15.46
CA ILE A 169 -7.55 13.97 16.37
C ILE A 169 -6.22 14.19 17.12
N PHE A 170 -6.32 14.35 18.43
CA PHE A 170 -5.20 14.54 19.37
C PHE A 170 -4.91 13.26 20.15
#